data_ef0a1ba569db7f19b7b855e1fc7545ec
#
_entry.id   ef0a1ba569db7f19b7b855e1fc7545ec
#
_cell.length_a   1.000
_cell.length_b   1.000
_cell.length_c   1.000
_cell.angle_alpha   90.00
_cell.angle_beta   90.00
_cell.angle_gamma   90.00
#
_symmetry.space_group_name_H-M   'P 1'
#
loop_
_entity.id
_entity.type
_entity.pdbx_description
1 polymer ?
#
loop_
_entity_poly.entity_id
_entity_poly.type
_entity_poly.pdbx_seq_one_letter_code
_entity_poly.pdbx_strand_id
1 'polypeptide(L)'
;LPNDAANLYVVLSAKALNDSCRLIARAANEEAANKLKLAGADAVVSPYVAAGRTMAASALRPIAVDFIDLLAGSDYEIEEFRLTENIDKIRIFNNQTENVFDFSKSGEALLLASKVSGQLFGNPKEKVSISPGMILIFLGSQDQLNSIRVHLKEVLEKRT
;
A
#
# COMPACT_ATOMS: atom_id res chain seq x y z
N LEU A 1 -15.59 -17.68 5.05
CA LEU A 1 -16.16 -18.97 5.48
C LEU A 1 -15.04 -19.88 6.01
N PRO A 2 -15.32 -20.86 6.88
CA PRO A 2 -14.30 -21.76 7.44
C PRO A 2 -13.77 -22.79 6.42
N ASN A 3 -14.49 -23.05 5.36
CA ASN A 3 -14.16 -24.07 4.35
C ASN A 3 -13.59 -23.40 3.08
N ASP A 4 -12.41 -23.87 2.64
CA ASP A 4 -11.71 -23.30 1.47
C ASP A 4 -12.46 -23.55 0.15
N ALA A 5 -13.13 -24.70 0.01
CA ALA A 5 -13.94 -24.99 -1.18
C ALA A 5 -15.15 -24.04 -1.29
N ALA A 6 -15.80 -23.75 -0.15
CA ALA A 6 -16.88 -22.77 -0.11
C ALA A 6 -16.37 -21.35 -0.42
N ASN A 7 -15.19 -20.99 0.10
CA ASN A 7 -14.55 -19.70 -0.23
C ASN A 7 -14.23 -19.59 -1.71
N LEU A 8 -13.73 -20.66 -2.34
CA LEU A 8 -13.44 -20.71 -3.76
C LEU A 8 -14.71 -20.51 -4.59
N TYR A 9 -15.79 -21.19 -4.24
CA TYR A 9 -17.08 -21.03 -4.92
C TYR A 9 -17.62 -19.61 -4.81
N VAL A 10 -17.52 -18.98 -3.64
CA VAL A 10 -17.95 -17.59 -3.44
C VAL A 10 -17.10 -16.62 -4.27
N VAL A 11 -15.77 -16.81 -4.33
CA VAL A 11 -14.89 -15.96 -5.15
C VAL A 11 -15.26 -16.06 -6.64
N LEU A 12 -15.42 -17.29 -7.18
CA LEU A 12 -15.82 -17.51 -8.55
C LEU A 12 -17.18 -16.88 -8.87
N SER A 13 -18.17 -17.07 -7.99
CA SER A 13 -19.51 -16.51 -8.18
C SER A 13 -19.51 -14.98 -8.10
N ALA A 14 -18.77 -14.41 -7.17
CA ALA A 14 -18.68 -12.95 -7.03
C ALA A 14 -18.01 -12.29 -8.23
N LYS A 15 -16.93 -12.87 -8.75
CA LYS A 15 -16.26 -12.39 -9.99
C LYS A 15 -17.15 -12.53 -11.21
N ALA A 16 -17.92 -13.61 -11.32
CA ALA A 16 -18.89 -13.79 -12.41
C ALA A 16 -20.03 -12.75 -12.39
N LEU A 17 -20.44 -12.32 -11.20
CA LEU A 17 -21.49 -11.29 -11.03
C LEU A 17 -20.94 -9.88 -11.22
N ASN A 18 -19.74 -9.59 -10.73
CA ASN A 18 -19.11 -8.27 -10.83
C ASN A 18 -17.57 -8.43 -10.81
N ASP A 19 -16.95 -8.37 -11.98
CA ASP A 19 -15.49 -8.53 -12.13
C ASP A 19 -14.70 -7.37 -11.50
N SER A 20 -15.29 -6.18 -11.38
CA SER A 20 -14.64 -5.01 -10.77
C SER A 20 -14.64 -5.06 -9.23
N CYS A 21 -15.36 -6.00 -8.63
CA CYS A 21 -15.42 -6.15 -7.17
C CYS A 21 -14.07 -6.60 -6.60
N ARG A 22 -13.56 -5.87 -5.61
CA ARG A 22 -12.35 -6.28 -4.88
C ARG A 22 -12.68 -7.40 -3.89
N LEU A 23 -12.06 -8.56 -4.09
CA LEU A 23 -12.32 -9.75 -3.29
C LEU A 23 -11.12 -10.12 -2.42
N ILE A 24 -11.36 -10.18 -1.11
CA ILE A 24 -10.38 -10.66 -0.13
C ILE A 24 -10.90 -11.98 0.42
N ALA A 25 -10.13 -13.05 0.23
CA ALA A 25 -10.53 -14.39 0.64
C ALA A 25 -9.65 -14.93 1.79
N ARG A 26 -10.22 -15.82 2.59
CA ARG A 26 -9.49 -16.58 3.61
C ARG A 26 -9.07 -17.93 3.05
N ALA A 27 -7.83 -18.35 3.33
CA ALA A 27 -7.34 -19.70 3.06
C ALA A 27 -6.81 -20.37 4.33
N ALA A 28 -6.98 -21.67 4.46
CA ALA A 28 -6.40 -22.42 5.57
C ALA A 28 -4.90 -22.68 5.38
N ASN A 29 -4.45 -22.84 4.12
CA ASN A 29 -3.07 -23.16 3.76
C ASN A 29 -2.66 -22.50 2.44
N GLU A 30 -1.41 -22.69 2.05
CA GLU A 30 -0.83 -22.06 0.85
C GLU A 30 -1.41 -22.63 -0.46
N GLU A 31 -1.72 -23.92 -0.51
CA GLU A 31 -2.36 -24.54 -1.67
C GLU A 31 -3.73 -23.92 -1.96
N ALA A 32 -4.56 -23.80 -0.93
CA ALA A 32 -5.87 -23.17 -1.01
C ALA A 32 -5.72 -21.67 -1.40
N ALA A 33 -4.71 -20.98 -0.85
CA ALA A 33 -4.45 -19.58 -1.19
C ALA A 33 -4.12 -19.40 -2.68
N ASN A 34 -3.33 -20.31 -3.27
CA ASN A 34 -3.02 -20.26 -4.69
C ASN A 34 -4.26 -20.51 -5.57
N LYS A 35 -5.11 -21.45 -5.18
CA LYS A 35 -6.38 -21.73 -5.90
C LYS A 35 -7.32 -20.51 -5.86
N LEU A 36 -7.44 -19.86 -4.70
CA LEU A 36 -8.26 -18.66 -4.54
C LEU A 36 -7.75 -17.46 -5.35
N LYS A 37 -6.43 -17.28 -5.45
CA LYS A 37 -5.83 -16.26 -6.33
C LYS A 37 -6.13 -16.56 -7.81
N LEU A 38 -5.98 -17.81 -8.25
CA LEU A 38 -6.31 -18.22 -9.60
C LEU A 38 -7.80 -18.04 -9.93
N ALA A 39 -8.68 -18.17 -8.94
CA ALA A 39 -10.11 -17.90 -9.06
C ALA A 39 -10.49 -16.42 -9.14
N GLY A 40 -9.51 -15.51 -9.00
CA GLY A 40 -9.72 -14.07 -9.10
C GLY A 40 -9.80 -13.32 -7.77
N ALA A 41 -9.39 -13.91 -6.65
CA ALA A 41 -9.25 -13.16 -5.40
C ALA A 41 -8.09 -12.16 -5.50
N ASP A 42 -8.36 -10.88 -5.22
CA ASP A 42 -7.37 -9.80 -5.26
C ASP A 42 -6.36 -9.92 -4.10
N ALA A 43 -6.81 -10.45 -2.96
CA ALA A 43 -5.95 -10.79 -1.84
C ALA A 43 -6.43 -12.06 -1.14
N VAL A 44 -5.49 -12.84 -0.62
CA VAL A 44 -5.80 -14.03 0.17
C VAL A 44 -5.04 -13.97 1.49
N VAL A 45 -5.77 -14.12 2.59
CA VAL A 45 -5.24 -14.13 3.95
C VAL A 45 -5.32 -15.53 4.52
N SER A 46 -4.20 -16.04 5.04
CA SER A 46 -4.15 -17.27 5.84
C SER A 46 -3.91 -16.90 7.32
N PRO A 47 -4.95 -16.96 8.19
CA PRO A 47 -4.82 -16.56 9.59
C PRO A 47 -3.77 -17.38 10.35
N TYR A 48 -3.68 -18.67 10.06
CA TYR A 48 -2.71 -19.55 10.75
C TYR A 48 -1.26 -19.22 10.36
N VAL A 49 -1.01 -18.95 9.07
CA VAL A 49 0.32 -18.54 8.60
C VAL A 49 0.67 -17.16 9.15
N ALA A 50 -0.28 -16.23 9.15
CA ALA A 50 -0.11 -14.89 9.71
C ALA A 50 0.20 -14.95 11.21
N ALA A 51 -0.60 -15.70 11.98
CA ALA A 51 -0.37 -15.89 13.41
C ALA A 51 1.00 -16.54 13.69
N GLY A 52 1.38 -17.57 12.93
CA GLY A 52 2.70 -18.20 13.06
C GLY A 52 3.86 -17.23 12.82
N ARG A 53 3.73 -16.36 11.82
CA ARG A 53 4.72 -15.31 11.55
C ARG A 53 4.79 -14.29 12.69
N THR A 54 3.65 -13.85 13.21
CA THR A 54 3.61 -12.92 14.35
C THR A 54 4.23 -13.55 15.59
N MET A 55 3.93 -14.81 15.91
CA MET A 55 4.54 -15.53 17.02
C MET A 55 6.07 -15.64 16.87
N ALA A 56 6.55 -15.98 15.68
CA ALA A 56 7.99 -16.03 15.40
C ALA A 56 8.64 -14.64 15.51
N ALA A 57 7.98 -13.60 15.00
CA ALA A 57 8.46 -12.23 15.11
C ALA A 57 8.52 -11.76 16.57
N SER A 58 7.52 -12.07 17.39
CA SER A 58 7.48 -11.75 18.83
C SER A 58 8.61 -12.45 19.59
N ALA A 59 8.98 -13.67 19.20
CA ALA A 59 10.11 -14.37 19.81
C ALA A 59 11.47 -13.81 19.40
N LEU A 60 11.62 -13.35 18.16
CA LEU A 60 12.91 -12.90 17.61
C LEU A 60 13.13 -11.40 17.75
N ARG A 61 12.05 -10.60 17.73
CA ARG A 61 12.09 -9.12 17.67
C ARG A 61 10.91 -8.53 18.47
N PRO A 62 10.80 -8.79 19.79
CA PRO A 62 9.64 -8.37 20.59
C PRO A 62 9.40 -6.86 20.50
N ILE A 63 10.45 -6.04 20.64
CA ILE A 63 10.35 -4.58 20.61
C ILE A 63 9.79 -4.06 19.26
N ALA A 64 10.12 -4.74 18.15
CA ALA A 64 9.59 -4.34 16.84
C ALA A 64 8.08 -4.67 16.71
N VAL A 65 7.62 -5.77 17.31
CA VAL A 65 6.19 -6.12 17.36
C VAL A 65 5.45 -5.15 18.25
N ASP A 66 5.96 -4.87 19.46
CA ASP A 66 5.39 -3.89 20.39
C ASP A 66 5.29 -2.50 19.75
N PHE A 67 6.28 -2.10 18.94
CA PHE A 67 6.26 -0.83 18.21
C PHE A 67 5.16 -0.79 17.15
N ILE A 68 4.94 -1.88 16.40
CA ILE A 68 3.85 -1.96 15.40
C ILE A 68 2.49 -1.90 16.10
N ASP A 69 2.33 -2.59 17.22
CA ASP A 69 1.09 -2.59 18.01
C ASP A 69 0.83 -1.19 18.62
N LEU A 70 1.88 -0.51 19.06
CA LEU A 70 1.79 0.88 19.53
C LEU A 70 1.34 1.83 18.42
N LEU A 71 1.87 1.68 17.21
CA LEU A 71 1.43 2.48 16.05
C LEU A 71 -0.05 2.23 15.73
N ALA A 72 -0.49 0.98 15.76
CA ALA A 72 -1.88 0.61 15.49
C ALA A 72 -2.88 1.17 16.53
N GLY A 73 -2.42 1.46 17.77
CA GLY A 73 -3.23 2.04 18.84
C GLY A 73 -3.03 3.55 19.04
N SER A 74 -2.21 4.21 18.24
CA SER A 74 -1.89 5.64 18.35
C SER A 74 -2.64 6.49 17.32
N ASP A 75 -2.48 7.82 17.39
CA ASP A 75 -2.99 8.77 16.40
C ASP A 75 -2.17 8.76 15.08
N TYR A 76 -1.17 7.88 14.98
CA TYR A 76 -0.38 7.71 13.79
C TYR A 76 -1.00 6.66 12.87
N GLU A 77 -1.11 6.99 11.59
CA GLU A 77 -1.65 6.12 10.57
C GLU A 77 -0.65 5.90 9.44
N ILE A 78 -0.77 4.74 8.79
CA ILE A 78 -0.05 4.45 7.55
C ILE A 78 -1.03 4.68 6.39
N GLU A 79 -0.74 5.66 5.53
CA GLU A 79 -1.59 6.00 4.40
C GLU A 79 -0.88 5.78 3.06
N GLU A 80 -1.64 5.26 2.08
CA GLU A 80 -1.20 5.08 0.69
C GLU A 80 -1.69 6.26 -0.17
N PHE A 81 -0.75 7.01 -0.74
CA PHE A 81 -1.03 8.05 -1.72
C PHE A 81 -0.77 7.53 -3.12
N ARG A 82 -1.83 7.38 -3.91
CA ARG A 82 -1.75 6.93 -5.30
C ARG A 82 -1.64 8.12 -6.22
N LEU A 83 -0.56 8.18 -6.98
CA LEU A 83 -0.36 9.16 -8.03
C LEU A 83 -1.08 8.66 -9.29
N THR A 84 -2.24 9.27 -9.59
CA THR A 84 -3.07 8.89 -10.74
C THR A 84 -2.39 9.18 -12.08
N GLU A 85 -2.82 8.49 -13.14
CA GLU A 85 -2.22 8.52 -14.49
C GLU A 85 -2.27 9.91 -15.18
N ASN A 86 -3.06 10.86 -14.69
CA ASN A 86 -3.10 12.24 -15.20
C ASN A 86 -1.79 13.04 -14.99
N ILE A 87 -0.77 12.42 -14.45
CA ILE A 87 0.60 12.95 -14.38
C ILE A 87 1.24 13.05 -15.78
N ASP A 88 0.66 12.45 -16.82
CA ASP A 88 1.14 12.59 -18.22
C ASP A 88 1.13 14.04 -18.73
N LYS A 89 0.43 14.96 -18.06
CA LYS A 89 0.52 16.40 -18.30
C LYS A 89 1.70 17.08 -17.60
N ILE A 90 2.49 16.36 -16.81
CA ILE A 90 3.79 16.83 -16.34
C ILE A 90 4.78 16.73 -17.50
N ARG A 91 4.52 17.53 -18.53
CA ARG A 91 5.37 17.62 -19.71
C ARG A 91 6.72 18.22 -19.35
N ILE A 92 7.75 17.45 -19.70
CA ILE A 92 9.06 17.88 -20.15
C ILE A 92 9.04 19.32 -20.70
N PHE A 93 9.24 20.30 -19.83
CA PHE A 93 9.69 21.62 -20.24
C PHE A 93 11.12 21.78 -19.76
N ASN A 94 12.01 21.93 -20.76
CA ASN A 94 13.45 22.15 -20.62
C ASN A 94 14.26 21.06 -19.95
N ASN A 95 14.70 20.07 -20.73
CA ASN A 95 15.92 19.24 -20.52
C ASN A 95 16.45 19.01 -19.08
N GLN A 96 15.69 19.32 -18.05
CA GLN A 96 15.95 18.98 -16.65
C GLN A 96 14.91 17.96 -16.21
N THR A 97 15.23 16.74 -16.51
CA THR A 97 14.52 15.52 -16.20
C THR A 97 14.63 15.20 -14.73
N GLU A 98 13.84 15.82 -13.85
CA GLU A 98 13.56 15.18 -12.57
C GLU A 98 12.26 15.73 -11.98
N ASN A 99 11.18 14.99 -12.15
CA ASN A 99 10.00 15.11 -11.32
C ASN A 99 10.36 14.62 -9.90
N VAL A 100 11.22 15.36 -9.22
CA VAL A 100 11.69 15.03 -7.88
C VAL A 100 10.79 15.75 -6.90
N PHE A 101 10.10 14.98 -6.07
CA PHE A 101 9.38 15.50 -4.93
C PHE A 101 10.31 15.49 -3.71
N ASP A 102 10.48 16.66 -3.09
CA ASP A 102 11.28 16.83 -1.88
C ASP A 102 10.36 16.71 -0.65
N PHE A 103 10.39 15.55 -0.01
CA PHE A 103 9.56 15.24 1.16
C PHE A 103 10.04 15.92 2.45
N SER A 104 11.25 16.46 2.48
CA SER A 104 11.75 17.21 3.65
C SER A 104 10.92 18.46 3.95
N LYS A 105 10.15 18.94 2.95
CA LYS A 105 9.31 20.15 3.03
C LYS A 105 7.83 19.85 3.27
N SER A 106 7.42 18.59 3.31
CA SER A 106 6.00 18.20 3.34
C SER A 106 5.45 17.94 4.75
N GLY A 107 6.01 18.59 5.78
CA GLY A 107 5.54 18.47 7.15
C GLY A 107 5.81 17.06 7.71
N GLU A 108 6.65 16.91 8.61
CA GLU A 108 7.07 15.84 9.54
C GLU A 108 6.52 14.39 9.36
N ALA A 109 5.71 14.10 8.32
CA ALA A 109 5.30 12.73 8.01
C ALA A 109 6.45 11.95 7.39
N LEU A 110 6.62 10.70 7.81
CA LEU A 110 7.72 9.84 7.40
C LEU A 110 7.35 9.04 6.15
N LEU A 111 8.10 9.20 5.06
CA LEU A 111 7.96 8.34 3.88
C LEU A 111 8.60 6.98 4.16
N LEU A 112 7.77 5.94 4.32
CA LEU A 112 8.20 4.57 4.62
C LEU A 112 8.65 3.81 3.39
N ALA A 113 7.87 3.93 2.31
CA ALA A 113 8.09 3.15 1.09
C ALA A 113 7.46 3.83 -0.14
N SER A 114 7.93 3.39 -1.30
CA SER A 114 7.29 3.69 -2.58
C SER A 114 7.06 2.41 -3.38
N LYS A 115 5.98 2.36 -4.16
CA LYS A 115 5.68 1.22 -5.04
C LYS A 115 5.60 1.71 -6.48
N VAL A 116 6.43 1.13 -7.33
CA VAL A 116 6.53 1.46 -8.77
C VAL A 116 6.39 0.17 -9.56
N SER A 117 5.51 0.14 -10.54
CA SER A 117 5.31 -1.04 -11.42
C SER A 117 5.12 -2.35 -10.65
N GLY A 118 4.40 -2.28 -9.51
CA GLY A 118 4.14 -3.44 -8.66
C GLY A 118 5.25 -3.80 -7.67
N GLN A 119 6.45 -3.25 -7.80
CA GLN A 119 7.58 -3.50 -6.91
C GLN A 119 7.63 -2.48 -5.77
N LEU A 120 7.78 -2.96 -4.52
CA LEU A 120 7.88 -2.14 -3.32
C LEU A 120 9.35 -1.84 -2.99
N PHE A 121 9.65 -0.56 -2.79
CA PHE A 121 10.96 -0.06 -2.37
C PHE A 121 10.81 0.59 -0.98
N GLY A 122 11.46 0.01 0.03
CA GLY A 122 11.50 0.55 1.39
C GLY A 122 12.58 1.61 1.57
N ASN A 123 12.37 2.48 2.56
CA ASN A 123 13.32 3.53 2.95
C ASN A 123 13.80 4.40 1.76
N PRO A 124 12.87 5.02 1.01
CA PRO A 124 13.24 5.90 -0.08
C PRO A 124 13.99 7.13 0.45
N LYS A 125 14.87 7.69 -0.38
CA LYS A 125 15.56 8.94 -0.04
C LYS A 125 14.56 10.09 0.05
N GLU A 126 14.94 11.20 0.71
CA GLU A 126 14.13 12.40 0.86
C GLU A 126 13.63 12.98 -0.48
N LYS A 127 14.35 12.71 -1.55
CA LYS A 127 13.99 13.09 -2.92
C LYS A 127 13.65 11.85 -3.73
N VAL A 128 12.41 11.76 -4.17
CA VAL A 128 11.90 10.63 -4.97
C VAL A 128 11.41 11.13 -6.32
N SER A 129 11.88 10.49 -7.38
CA SER A 129 11.35 10.73 -8.73
C SER A 129 9.91 10.21 -8.81
N ILE A 130 8.97 11.09 -9.13
CA ILE A 130 7.56 10.77 -9.24
C ILE A 130 7.26 10.22 -10.64
N SER A 131 6.53 9.12 -10.69
CA SER A 131 6.04 8.52 -11.94
C SER A 131 4.52 8.23 -11.87
N PRO A 132 3.82 8.20 -13.03
CA PRO A 132 2.42 7.82 -13.10
C PRO A 132 2.18 6.43 -12.49
N GLY A 133 1.07 6.28 -11.74
CA GLY A 133 0.71 5.02 -11.08
C GLY A 133 1.59 4.63 -9.88
N MET A 134 2.54 5.48 -9.49
CA MET A 134 3.33 5.28 -8.28
C MET A 134 2.47 5.38 -7.04
N ILE A 135 2.77 4.57 -6.03
CA ILE A 135 2.14 4.65 -4.71
C ILE A 135 3.22 5.03 -3.69
N LEU A 136 2.95 6.06 -2.91
CA LEU A 136 3.79 6.50 -1.80
C LEU A 136 3.13 6.09 -0.49
N ILE A 137 3.90 5.56 0.46
CA ILE A 137 3.40 5.07 1.75
C ILE A 137 4.02 5.93 2.85
N PHE A 138 3.17 6.70 3.53
CA PHE A 138 3.58 7.58 4.63
C PHE A 138 3.08 7.07 5.97
N LEU A 139 3.84 7.38 7.01
CA LEU A 139 3.46 7.28 8.42
C LEU A 139 3.39 8.69 9.00
N GLY A 140 2.28 9.04 9.63
CA GLY A 140 2.11 10.34 10.26
C GLY A 140 0.79 10.45 11.02
N SER A 141 0.62 11.54 11.76
CA SER A 141 -0.68 11.92 12.32
C SER A 141 -1.63 12.37 11.20
N GLN A 142 -2.93 12.43 11.48
CA GLN A 142 -3.95 12.91 10.53
C GLN A 142 -3.61 14.29 9.96
N ASP A 143 -3.11 15.21 10.77
CA ASP A 143 -2.73 16.57 10.34
C ASP A 143 -1.51 16.53 9.41
N GLN A 144 -0.52 15.71 9.72
CA GLN A 144 0.68 15.52 8.89
C GLN A 144 0.31 14.89 7.54
N LEU A 145 -0.54 13.87 7.54
CA LEU A 145 -1.01 13.21 6.31
C LEU A 145 -1.88 14.15 5.45
N ASN A 146 -2.71 14.98 6.07
CA ASN A 146 -3.46 16.01 5.37
C ASN A 146 -2.54 17.06 4.73
N SER A 147 -1.47 17.46 5.40
CA SER A 147 -0.46 18.37 4.83
C SER A 147 0.21 17.77 3.59
N ILE A 148 0.56 16.47 3.62
CA ILE A 148 1.06 15.74 2.46
C ILE A 148 0.05 15.77 1.31
N ARG A 149 -1.23 15.51 1.61
CA ARG A 149 -2.30 15.48 0.60
C ARG A 149 -2.46 16.83 -0.11
N VAL A 150 -2.44 17.91 0.66
CA VAL A 150 -2.50 19.29 0.11
C VAL A 150 -1.27 19.56 -0.76
N HIS A 151 -0.08 19.27 -0.25
CA HIS A 151 1.17 19.53 -0.98
C HIS A 151 1.28 18.71 -2.27
N LEU A 152 0.88 17.44 -2.27
CA LEU A 152 0.81 16.61 -3.48
C LEU A 152 -0.16 17.20 -4.51
N LYS A 153 -1.34 17.68 -4.09
CA LYS A 153 -2.28 18.38 -4.99
C LYS A 153 -1.68 19.63 -5.57
N GLU A 154 -1.06 20.49 -4.77
CA GLU A 154 -0.42 21.71 -5.25
C GLU A 154 0.70 21.45 -6.26
N VAL A 155 1.51 20.41 -6.04
CA VAL A 155 2.57 20.02 -6.98
C VAL A 155 1.98 19.51 -8.30
N LEU A 156 0.85 18.80 -8.23
CA LEU A 156 0.15 18.28 -9.40
C LEU A 156 -0.64 19.37 -10.16
N GLU A 157 -1.22 20.36 -9.46
CA GLU A 157 -2.05 21.45 -10.03
C GLU A 157 -1.22 22.64 -10.54
N LYS A 158 -0.16 23.06 -9.86
CA LYS A 158 0.73 24.18 -10.27
C LYS A 158 1.43 23.98 -11.60
N ARG A 159 1.22 22.85 -12.26
CA ARG A 159 1.83 22.48 -13.54
C ARG A 159 0.81 22.36 -14.69
N THR A 160 -0.41 22.90 -14.48
CA THR A 160 -1.40 23.15 -15.54
C THR A 160 -1.23 24.52 -16.11
#